data_4d1a0db87566e038eb4d577bb9912cae
#
_entry.id   4d1a0db87566e038eb4d577bb9912cae
#
_cell.length_a   1.000
_cell.length_b   1.000
_cell.length_c   1.000
_cell.angle_alpha   90.00
_cell.angle_beta   90.00
_cell.angle_gamma   90.00
#
_symmetry.space_group_name_H-M   'P 1'
#
loop_
_entity.id
_entity.type
_entity.pdbx_description
1 polymer ?
#
loop_
_entity_poly.entity_id
_entity_poly.type
_entity_poly.pdbx_seq_one_letter_code
_entity_poly.pdbx_strand_id
1 'polypeptide(L)'
;MKMNCHLSVLVHEQAKQYGDREEIIYKEFGGSEWKSLSWNQLSDTVKQVSNALLNLGVKVQENIGIFSNNCAQYLYCDFGAWGVRAVTIPFYATSSEQQIQFMVNDASVRFLFVGEQEQYDKAHRIFALCPTLERIIIFDKTVRISSHDPNALYFEDFLKLGEGLPRQSEVETLLKQASMDDLANILYTSGTTGDSKGVMLSHEQYYAALKGNQEVVPVGEDDRVLNFLPFAHIFEKGWALLGMSVGARMIVNTYPQEVQQSMRETNPTSMSSVPRFWEKVYTGVMEKIDNAGALQRKIFQNALRVGRKHNIEYLSRGKRPPLMLHLEYEAINKTLFSMVRKELGLTNPNIFPTAGAAISPNIEEFVHAIGLNMVAGYGLTESLATV
;
A
#
# COMPACT_ATOMS: atom_id res chain seq x y z
N MET A 1 -16.53 -13.54 0.74
CA MET A 1 -15.95 -14.61 -0.09
C MET A 1 -15.00 -15.44 0.76
N LYS A 2 -15.09 -16.76 0.75
CA LYS A 2 -14.07 -17.58 1.43
C LYS A 2 -12.82 -17.55 0.55
N MET A 3 -11.86 -16.71 0.88
CA MET A 3 -10.54 -16.72 0.26
C MET A 3 -9.87 -18.06 0.62
N ASN A 4 -9.86 -18.97 -0.30
CA ASN A 4 -9.21 -20.29 -0.13
C ASN A 4 -8.12 -20.40 -1.18
N CYS A 5 -7.33 -19.31 -1.37
CA CYS A 5 -6.51 -19.23 -2.56
C CYS A 5 -5.18 -18.53 -2.36
N HIS A 6 -4.24 -19.02 -3.10
CA HIS A 6 -2.96 -18.42 -3.40
C HIS A 6 -3.14 -16.97 -3.91
N LEU A 7 -2.30 -16.01 -3.49
CA LEU A 7 -2.45 -14.59 -3.87
C LEU A 7 -2.52 -14.36 -5.38
N SER A 8 -1.88 -15.21 -6.18
CA SER A 8 -1.86 -15.11 -7.64
C SER A 8 -3.25 -15.12 -8.30
N VAL A 9 -4.25 -15.71 -7.66
CA VAL A 9 -5.60 -15.77 -8.21
C VAL A 9 -6.52 -14.68 -7.68
N LEU A 10 -6.10 -13.93 -6.66
CA LEU A 10 -6.93 -12.92 -6.00
C LEU A 10 -7.55 -11.93 -6.99
N VAL A 11 -6.74 -11.30 -7.83
CA VAL A 11 -7.20 -10.30 -8.81
C VAL A 11 -8.18 -10.92 -9.82
N HIS A 12 -7.92 -12.14 -10.25
CA HIS A 12 -8.78 -12.83 -11.23
C HIS A 12 -10.12 -13.24 -10.63
N GLU A 13 -10.16 -13.67 -9.38
CA GLU A 13 -11.41 -13.99 -8.68
C GLU A 13 -12.23 -12.71 -8.40
N GLN A 14 -11.56 -11.64 -7.99
CA GLN A 14 -12.23 -10.35 -7.80
C GLN A 14 -12.75 -9.78 -9.14
N ALA A 15 -12.03 -9.95 -10.25
CA ALA A 15 -12.51 -9.54 -11.57
C ALA A 15 -13.78 -10.30 -11.99
N LYS A 16 -13.90 -11.59 -11.67
CA LYS A 16 -15.15 -12.36 -11.90
C LYS A 16 -16.31 -11.81 -11.07
N GLN A 17 -16.06 -11.32 -9.86
CA GLN A 17 -17.09 -10.81 -8.97
C GLN A 17 -17.50 -9.38 -9.29
N TYR A 18 -16.53 -8.50 -9.58
CA TYR A 18 -16.75 -7.06 -9.67
C TYR A 18 -16.66 -6.49 -11.09
N GLY A 19 -16.10 -7.23 -12.05
CA GLY A 19 -16.07 -6.85 -13.46
C GLY A 19 -15.44 -5.49 -13.72
N ASP A 20 -16.21 -4.58 -14.31
CA ASP A 20 -15.76 -3.24 -14.67
C ASP A 20 -15.88 -2.20 -13.54
N ARG A 21 -16.17 -2.63 -12.31
CA ARG A 21 -16.12 -1.74 -11.18
C ARG A 21 -14.69 -1.22 -10.98
N GLU A 22 -14.55 0.09 -10.73
CA GLU A 22 -13.28 0.74 -10.44
C GLU A 22 -12.60 0.12 -9.21
N GLU A 23 -11.32 -0.23 -9.37
CA GLU A 23 -10.52 -0.84 -8.31
C GLU A 23 -9.34 0.03 -7.90
N ILE A 24 -8.49 0.43 -8.85
CA ILE A 24 -7.29 1.23 -8.56
C ILE A 24 -7.48 2.63 -9.10
N ILE A 25 -7.29 3.62 -8.21
CA ILE A 25 -7.22 5.04 -8.53
C ILE A 25 -5.77 5.48 -8.31
N TYR A 26 -5.14 6.07 -9.31
CA TYR A 26 -3.71 6.41 -9.28
C TYR A 26 -3.40 7.63 -10.14
N LYS A 27 -2.22 8.23 -9.92
CA LYS A 27 -1.62 9.19 -10.85
C LYS A 27 -0.43 8.53 -11.54
N GLU A 28 -0.17 8.89 -12.79
CA GLU A 28 1.09 8.53 -13.44
C GLU A 28 2.26 9.30 -12.80
N PHE A 29 3.48 8.82 -12.99
CA PHE A 29 4.67 9.51 -12.53
C PHE A 29 4.72 10.94 -13.10
N GLY A 30 4.90 11.93 -12.22
CA GLY A 30 4.88 13.34 -12.59
C GLY A 30 3.53 13.88 -13.07
N GLY A 31 2.49 13.06 -13.13
CA GLY A 31 1.14 13.46 -13.53
C GLY A 31 0.33 14.09 -12.39
N SER A 32 -0.63 14.95 -12.74
CA SER A 32 -1.53 15.60 -11.78
C SER A 32 -2.94 15.02 -11.79
N GLU A 33 -3.32 14.31 -12.85
CA GLU A 33 -4.67 13.79 -13.03
C GLU A 33 -4.83 12.38 -12.45
N TRP A 34 -5.92 12.14 -11.75
CA TRP A 34 -6.30 10.82 -11.29
C TRP A 34 -6.83 10.00 -12.47
N LYS A 35 -6.30 8.80 -12.61
CA LYS A 35 -6.78 7.76 -13.51
C LYS A 35 -7.33 6.61 -12.70
N SER A 36 -8.16 5.79 -13.33
CA SER A 36 -8.67 4.59 -12.68
C SER A 36 -8.57 3.36 -13.58
N LEU A 37 -8.53 2.21 -12.93
CA LEU A 37 -8.59 0.90 -13.55
C LEU A 37 -9.70 0.08 -12.90
N SER A 38 -10.43 -0.65 -13.72
CA SER A 38 -11.37 -1.65 -13.24
C SER A 38 -10.68 -2.96 -12.86
N TRP A 39 -11.39 -3.84 -12.15
CA TRP A 39 -10.94 -5.19 -11.85
C TRP A 39 -10.61 -5.99 -13.13
N ASN A 40 -11.43 -5.87 -14.18
CA ASN A 40 -11.16 -6.52 -15.46
C ASN A 40 -9.86 -6.02 -16.08
N GLN A 41 -9.67 -4.70 -16.16
CA GLN A 41 -8.44 -4.10 -16.70
C GLN A 41 -7.19 -4.51 -15.88
N LEU A 42 -7.30 -4.53 -14.56
CA LEU A 42 -6.22 -5.01 -13.68
C LEU A 42 -5.91 -6.48 -13.97
N SER A 43 -6.93 -7.34 -14.02
CA SER A 43 -6.76 -8.76 -14.31
C SER A 43 -6.11 -9.01 -15.68
N ASP A 44 -6.48 -8.27 -16.70
CA ASP A 44 -5.92 -8.44 -18.04
C ASP A 44 -4.47 -7.96 -18.10
N THR A 45 -4.14 -6.84 -17.43
CA THR A 45 -2.75 -6.38 -17.32
C THR A 45 -1.87 -7.38 -16.56
N VAL A 46 -2.38 -7.96 -15.48
CA VAL A 46 -1.68 -9.00 -14.70
C VAL A 46 -1.39 -10.24 -15.57
N LYS A 47 -2.34 -10.67 -16.41
CA LYS A 47 -2.10 -11.76 -17.37
C LYS A 47 -1.00 -11.41 -18.38
N GLN A 48 -1.00 -10.18 -18.90
CA GLN A 48 0.06 -9.73 -19.81
C GLN A 48 1.43 -9.75 -19.15
N VAL A 49 1.54 -9.26 -17.89
CA VAL A 49 2.78 -9.32 -17.11
C VAL A 49 3.24 -10.77 -16.92
N SER A 50 2.34 -11.69 -16.54
CA SER A 50 2.67 -13.11 -16.37
C SER A 50 3.21 -13.72 -17.67
N ASN A 51 2.55 -13.45 -18.80
CA ASN A 51 2.99 -13.93 -20.11
C ASN A 51 4.34 -13.31 -20.53
N ALA A 52 4.55 -12.02 -20.28
CA ALA A 52 5.82 -11.34 -20.56
C ALA A 52 6.98 -11.92 -19.74
N LEU A 53 6.76 -12.21 -18.46
CA LEU A 53 7.75 -12.84 -17.60
C LEU A 53 8.13 -14.24 -18.09
N LEU A 54 7.16 -15.06 -18.51
CA LEU A 54 7.45 -16.35 -19.13
C LEU A 54 8.21 -16.23 -20.45
N ASN A 55 7.93 -15.20 -21.26
CA ASN A 55 8.69 -14.94 -22.48
C ASN A 55 10.14 -14.53 -22.21
N LEU A 56 10.40 -13.88 -21.09
CA LEU A 56 11.77 -13.64 -20.58
C LEU A 56 12.40 -14.87 -19.93
N GLY A 57 11.68 -16.00 -19.86
CA GLY A 57 12.15 -17.26 -19.30
C GLY A 57 12.23 -17.29 -17.77
N VAL A 58 11.37 -16.56 -17.09
CA VAL A 58 11.23 -16.61 -15.62
C VAL A 58 10.82 -18.01 -15.20
N LYS A 59 11.48 -18.52 -14.16
CA LYS A 59 11.24 -19.86 -13.59
C LYS A 59 10.45 -19.77 -12.28
N VAL A 60 9.88 -20.90 -11.89
CA VAL A 60 9.19 -21.04 -10.59
C VAL A 60 10.14 -20.71 -9.46
N GLN A 61 9.70 -19.90 -8.51
CA GLN A 61 10.45 -19.40 -7.33
C GLN A 61 11.72 -18.61 -7.69
N GLU A 62 11.79 -18.07 -8.90
CA GLU A 62 12.84 -17.13 -9.28
C GLU A 62 12.53 -15.72 -8.75
N ASN A 63 13.56 -14.97 -8.35
CA ASN A 63 13.42 -13.70 -7.66
C ASN A 63 13.41 -12.51 -8.64
N ILE A 64 12.41 -11.64 -8.46
CA ILE A 64 12.17 -10.44 -9.27
C ILE A 64 12.16 -9.23 -8.34
N GLY A 65 13.01 -8.22 -8.62
CA GLY A 65 13.10 -7.01 -7.81
C GLY A 65 12.12 -5.94 -8.27
N ILE A 66 11.57 -5.17 -7.32
CA ILE A 66 10.77 -3.96 -7.60
C ILE A 66 11.34 -2.80 -6.79
N PHE A 67 11.95 -1.82 -7.47
CA PHE A 67 12.61 -0.65 -6.89
C PHE A 67 11.89 0.62 -7.34
N SER A 68 10.81 0.98 -6.65
CA SER A 68 9.91 2.07 -7.06
C SER A 68 9.17 2.67 -5.88
N ASN A 69 8.73 3.93 -6.03
CA ASN A 69 7.62 4.48 -5.27
C ASN A 69 6.34 3.69 -5.58
N ASN A 70 5.29 3.91 -4.76
CA ASN A 70 4.00 3.30 -5.00
C ASN A 70 3.44 3.74 -6.36
N CYS A 71 3.01 2.79 -7.16
CA CYS A 71 2.38 3.01 -8.46
C CYS A 71 1.50 1.81 -8.83
N ALA A 72 0.63 1.96 -9.81
CA ALA A 72 -0.21 0.86 -10.28
C ALA A 72 0.62 -0.30 -10.85
N GLN A 73 1.71 0.03 -11.57
CA GLN A 73 2.63 -0.96 -12.15
C GLN A 73 3.27 -1.87 -11.10
N TYR A 74 3.48 -1.35 -9.88
CA TYR A 74 3.98 -2.16 -8.77
C TYR A 74 3.06 -3.34 -8.48
N LEU A 75 1.76 -3.08 -8.40
CA LEU A 75 0.75 -4.12 -8.15
C LEU A 75 0.65 -5.09 -9.33
N TYR A 76 0.73 -4.60 -10.58
CA TYR A 76 0.76 -5.48 -11.75
C TYR A 76 1.92 -6.47 -11.71
N CYS A 77 3.11 -5.99 -11.27
CA CYS A 77 4.30 -6.82 -11.16
C CYS A 77 4.19 -7.85 -10.03
N ASP A 78 3.67 -7.47 -8.85
CA ASP A 78 3.45 -8.43 -7.77
C ASP A 78 2.53 -9.58 -8.24
N PHE A 79 1.32 -9.25 -8.71
CA PHE A 79 0.36 -10.27 -9.10
C PHE A 79 0.77 -11.04 -10.36
N GLY A 80 1.43 -10.37 -11.31
CA GLY A 80 1.94 -11.01 -12.53
C GLY A 80 3.07 -11.98 -12.25
N ALA A 81 3.99 -11.64 -11.34
CA ALA A 81 5.05 -12.51 -10.87
C ALA A 81 4.48 -13.73 -10.11
N TRP A 82 3.54 -13.52 -9.21
CA TRP A 82 2.87 -14.62 -8.51
C TRP A 82 2.09 -15.53 -9.47
N GLY A 83 1.57 -14.97 -10.59
CA GLY A 83 0.92 -15.74 -11.65
C GLY A 83 1.81 -16.78 -12.32
N VAL A 84 3.13 -16.56 -12.32
CA VAL A 84 4.15 -17.50 -12.80
C VAL A 84 4.93 -18.16 -11.65
N ARG A 85 4.44 -18.04 -10.42
CA ARG A 85 5.04 -18.57 -9.20
C ARG A 85 6.45 -18.03 -8.93
N ALA A 86 6.74 -16.82 -9.39
CA ALA A 86 7.96 -16.09 -9.05
C ALA A 86 7.81 -15.35 -7.71
N VAL A 87 8.94 -14.99 -7.10
CA VAL A 87 9.01 -14.29 -5.81
C VAL A 87 9.33 -12.82 -6.05
N THR A 88 8.59 -11.90 -5.44
CA THR A 88 8.91 -10.47 -5.57
C THR A 88 9.73 -9.96 -4.40
N ILE A 89 10.78 -9.19 -4.71
CA ILE A 89 11.69 -8.58 -3.77
C ILE A 89 11.49 -7.06 -3.84
N PRO A 90 10.68 -6.48 -2.95
CA PRO A 90 10.44 -5.05 -2.94
C PRO A 90 11.57 -4.29 -2.27
N PHE A 91 12.04 -3.23 -2.92
CA PHE A 91 13.05 -2.32 -2.40
C PHE A 91 12.43 -0.95 -2.13
N TYR A 92 12.86 -0.30 -1.04
CA TYR A 92 12.46 1.09 -0.79
C TYR A 92 13.01 2.00 -1.89
N ALA A 93 12.17 2.84 -2.47
CA ALA A 93 12.55 3.79 -3.52
C ALA A 93 13.74 4.70 -3.13
N THR A 94 13.96 4.89 -1.83
CA THR A 94 15.04 5.70 -1.25
C THR A 94 16.31 4.92 -0.95
N SER A 95 16.37 3.61 -1.19
CA SER A 95 17.54 2.79 -0.91
C SER A 95 18.78 3.29 -1.66
N SER A 96 19.94 3.19 -0.99
CA SER A 96 21.22 3.55 -1.61
C SER A 96 21.68 2.50 -2.62
N GLU A 97 22.63 2.87 -3.47
CA GLU A 97 23.24 1.93 -4.45
C GLU A 97 23.81 0.69 -3.77
N GLN A 98 24.52 0.88 -2.65
CA GLN A 98 25.12 -0.22 -1.90
C GLN A 98 24.05 -1.17 -1.34
N GLN A 99 22.95 -0.60 -0.82
CA GLN A 99 21.83 -1.42 -0.32
C GLN A 99 21.19 -2.23 -1.44
N ILE A 100 20.91 -1.59 -2.60
CA ILE A 100 20.31 -2.29 -3.74
C ILE A 100 21.27 -3.35 -4.29
N GLN A 101 22.55 -3.03 -4.46
CA GLN A 101 23.56 -4.00 -4.91
C GLN A 101 23.63 -5.21 -3.98
N PHE A 102 23.66 -4.98 -2.65
CA PHE A 102 23.66 -6.05 -1.67
C PHE A 102 22.42 -6.94 -1.83
N MET A 103 21.22 -6.34 -1.78
CA MET A 103 19.96 -7.10 -1.82
C MET A 103 19.74 -7.84 -3.15
N VAL A 104 20.13 -7.23 -4.29
CA VAL A 104 20.06 -7.86 -5.60
C VAL A 104 20.96 -9.10 -5.67
N ASN A 105 22.18 -9.01 -5.13
CA ASN A 105 23.11 -10.13 -5.09
C ASN A 105 22.70 -11.22 -4.09
N ASP A 106 22.31 -10.83 -2.87
CA ASP A 106 21.88 -11.73 -1.80
C ASP A 106 20.65 -12.54 -2.23
N ALA A 107 19.64 -11.87 -2.81
CA ALA A 107 18.45 -12.53 -3.33
C ALA A 107 18.61 -13.09 -4.75
N SER A 108 19.76 -12.97 -5.37
CA SER A 108 19.98 -13.42 -6.77
C SER A 108 18.88 -12.90 -7.73
N VAL A 109 18.56 -11.61 -7.65
CA VAL A 109 17.53 -10.99 -8.48
C VAL A 109 17.94 -11.01 -9.94
N ARG A 110 17.03 -11.50 -10.81
CA ARG A 110 17.31 -11.62 -12.24
C ARG A 110 16.74 -10.44 -13.05
N PHE A 111 15.56 -9.97 -12.72
CA PHE A 111 14.90 -8.84 -13.36
C PHE A 111 14.60 -7.77 -12.32
N LEU A 112 14.92 -6.51 -12.61
CA LEU A 112 14.68 -5.39 -11.70
C LEU A 112 13.74 -4.39 -12.36
N PHE A 113 12.53 -4.29 -11.83
CA PHE A 113 11.59 -3.23 -12.18
C PHE A 113 11.94 -1.97 -11.40
N VAL A 114 12.05 -0.83 -12.08
CA VAL A 114 12.42 0.46 -11.48
C VAL A 114 11.37 1.53 -11.79
N GLY A 115 11.18 2.44 -10.84
CA GLY A 115 10.19 3.52 -10.97
C GLY A 115 10.66 4.62 -11.90
N GLU A 116 11.42 5.55 -11.36
CA GLU A 116 11.78 6.83 -11.95
C GLU A 116 13.28 6.93 -12.27
N GLN A 117 13.73 8.08 -12.76
CA GLN A 117 15.12 8.30 -13.19
C GLN A 117 16.14 7.95 -12.10
N GLU A 118 15.87 8.35 -10.84
CA GLU A 118 16.79 8.07 -9.73
C GLU A 118 17.00 6.56 -9.50
N GLN A 119 15.93 5.78 -9.53
CA GLN A 119 16.00 4.34 -9.36
C GLN A 119 16.69 3.67 -10.56
N TYR A 120 16.39 4.12 -11.79
CA TYR A 120 17.06 3.65 -12.97
C TYR A 120 18.58 3.94 -12.93
N ASP A 121 18.98 5.16 -12.60
CA ASP A 121 20.39 5.54 -12.55
C ASP A 121 21.17 4.71 -11.52
N LYS A 122 20.59 4.44 -10.36
CA LYS A 122 21.18 3.56 -9.35
C LYS A 122 21.29 2.11 -9.86
N ALA A 123 20.22 1.57 -10.44
CA ALA A 123 20.20 0.23 -11.00
C ALA A 123 21.23 0.06 -12.14
N HIS A 124 21.32 1.04 -13.03
CA HIS A 124 22.27 1.04 -14.12
C HIS A 124 23.74 1.02 -13.62
N ARG A 125 24.06 1.83 -12.58
CA ARG A 125 25.43 1.87 -12.02
C ARG A 125 25.86 0.57 -11.36
N ILE A 126 24.92 -0.17 -10.74
CA ILE A 126 25.24 -1.45 -10.09
C ILE A 126 25.14 -2.65 -11.04
N PHE A 127 24.61 -2.48 -12.24
CA PHE A 127 24.28 -3.59 -13.14
C PHE A 127 25.47 -4.54 -13.36
N ALA A 128 26.65 -4.02 -13.68
CA ALA A 128 27.86 -4.83 -13.88
C ALA A 128 28.38 -5.51 -12.59
N LEU A 129 27.90 -5.09 -11.41
CA LEU A 129 28.28 -5.63 -10.11
C LEU A 129 27.27 -6.67 -9.60
N CYS A 130 26.21 -6.94 -10.40
CA CYS A 130 25.13 -7.87 -10.06
C CYS A 130 25.04 -8.98 -11.13
N PRO A 131 25.80 -10.06 -11.02
CA PRO A 131 25.95 -11.05 -12.10
C PRO A 131 24.67 -11.81 -12.45
N THR A 132 23.69 -11.83 -11.58
CA THR A 132 22.39 -12.46 -11.84
C THR A 132 21.40 -11.51 -12.56
N LEU A 133 21.66 -10.18 -12.53
CA LEU A 133 20.77 -9.20 -13.10
C LEU A 133 20.88 -9.15 -14.63
N GLU A 134 19.80 -9.49 -15.32
CA GLU A 134 19.78 -9.55 -16.79
C GLU A 134 19.06 -8.38 -17.44
N ARG A 135 18.04 -7.80 -16.79
CA ARG A 135 17.25 -6.70 -17.35
C ARG A 135 16.82 -5.71 -16.27
N ILE A 136 16.72 -4.44 -16.68
CA ILE A 136 16.07 -3.35 -15.94
C ILE A 136 14.81 -2.97 -16.71
N ILE A 137 13.64 -3.03 -16.07
CA ILE A 137 12.34 -2.67 -16.65
C ILE A 137 11.84 -1.39 -15.99
N ILE A 138 11.56 -0.34 -16.75
CA ILE A 138 11.33 1.01 -16.26
C ILE A 138 9.85 1.37 -16.36
N PHE A 139 9.25 1.75 -15.24
CA PHE A 139 7.83 2.11 -15.19
C PHE A 139 7.52 3.47 -15.79
N ASP A 140 8.33 4.48 -15.46
CA ASP A 140 8.15 5.84 -15.95
C ASP A 140 8.74 5.99 -17.36
N LYS A 141 7.88 6.20 -18.35
CA LYS A 141 8.26 6.41 -19.75
C LYS A 141 9.06 7.70 -20.02
N THR A 142 9.12 8.61 -19.04
CA THR A 142 9.90 9.86 -19.14
C THR A 142 11.37 9.67 -18.75
N VAL A 143 11.73 8.53 -18.17
CA VAL A 143 13.11 8.17 -17.83
C VAL A 143 13.96 8.15 -19.11
N ARG A 144 15.13 8.74 -19.04
CA ARG A 144 16.11 8.71 -20.13
C ARG A 144 17.03 7.52 -19.96
N ILE A 145 16.82 6.51 -20.80
CA ILE A 145 17.70 5.33 -20.85
C ILE A 145 19.04 5.73 -21.45
N SER A 146 20.14 5.29 -20.84
CA SER A 146 21.49 5.48 -21.40
C SER A 146 21.57 4.83 -22.79
N SER A 147 22.13 5.53 -23.79
CA SER A 147 22.32 5.01 -25.14
C SER A 147 23.20 3.76 -25.23
N HIS A 148 23.92 3.44 -24.17
CA HIS A 148 24.81 2.28 -24.03
C HIS A 148 24.22 1.20 -23.09
N ASP A 149 22.92 1.26 -22.75
CA ASP A 149 22.27 0.26 -21.92
C ASP A 149 21.31 -0.63 -22.73
N PRO A 150 21.82 -1.72 -23.32
CA PRO A 150 21.00 -2.66 -24.10
C PRO A 150 20.11 -3.54 -23.17
N ASN A 151 20.29 -3.46 -21.85
CA ASN A 151 19.60 -4.30 -20.90
C ASN A 151 18.37 -3.61 -20.27
N ALA A 152 18.19 -2.32 -20.53
CA ALA A 152 17.04 -1.56 -20.08
C ALA A 152 15.93 -1.50 -21.14
N LEU A 153 14.68 -1.60 -20.71
CA LEU A 153 13.50 -1.41 -21.55
C LEU A 153 12.37 -0.76 -20.74
N TYR A 154 11.47 -0.06 -21.45
CA TYR A 154 10.29 0.50 -20.81
C TYR A 154 9.24 -0.58 -20.51
N PHE A 155 8.45 -0.36 -19.48
CA PHE A 155 7.37 -1.27 -19.07
C PHE A 155 6.35 -1.50 -20.19
N GLU A 156 6.08 -0.49 -21.01
CA GLU A 156 5.20 -0.63 -22.17
C GLU A 156 5.76 -1.65 -23.20
N ASP A 157 7.07 -1.64 -23.42
CA ASP A 157 7.74 -2.60 -24.33
C ASP A 157 7.82 -4.00 -23.70
N PHE A 158 8.02 -4.06 -22.38
CA PHE A 158 7.92 -5.33 -21.66
C PHE A 158 6.51 -5.95 -21.78
N LEU A 159 5.44 -5.15 -21.63
CA LEU A 159 4.06 -5.63 -21.80
C LEU A 159 3.78 -6.19 -23.19
N LYS A 160 4.39 -5.65 -24.25
CA LYS A 160 4.26 -6.18 -25.62
C LYS A 160 4.73 -7.64 -25.74
N LEU A 161 5.66 -8.07 -24.90
CA LEU A 161 6.08 -9.48 -24.84
C LEU A 161 4.96 -10.42 -24.38
N GLY A 162 3.98 -9.89 -23.63
CA GLY A 162 2.81 -10.62 -23.15
C GLY A 162 1.54 -10.35 -23.97
N GLU A 163 1.62 -9.49 -25.00
CA GLU A 163 0.45 -9.14 -25.83
C GLU A 163 -0.11 -10.36 -26.56
N GLY A 164 -1.44 -10.47 -26.59
CA GLY A 164 -2.11 -11.64 -27.15
C GLY A 164 -1.97 -12.91 -26.30
N LEU A 165 -1.38 -12.83 -25.14
CA LEU A 165 -1.24 -13.91 -24.15
C LEU A 165 -0.63 -15.21 -24.74
N PRO A 166 0.56 -15.14 -25.35
CA PRO A 166 1.14 -16.25 -26.13
C PRO A 166 1.45 -17.51 -25.30
N ARG A 167 1.57 -17.38 -23.98
CA ARG A 167 1.89 -18.48 -23.04
C ARG A 167 0.80 -18.70 -21.98
N GLN A 168 -0.43 -18.27 -22.23
CA GLN A 168 -1.53 -18.32 -21.24
C GLN A 168 -1.80 -19.74 -20.71
N SER A 169 -1.73 -20.76 -21.56
CA SER A 169 -1.92 -22.16 -21.15
C SER A 169 -0.86 -22.64 -20.18
N GLU A 170 0.35 -22.11 -20.29
CA GLU A 170 1.45 -22.38 -19.34
C GLU A 170 1.23 -21.68 -18.00
N VAL A 171 0.81 -20.40 -18.02
CA VAL A 171 0.41 -19.66 -16.82
C VAL A 171 -0.66 -20.44 -16.06
N GLU A 172 -1.72 -20.90 -16.75
CA GLU A 172 -2.79 -21.69 -16.14
C GLU A 172 -2.30 -23.02 -15.56
N THR A 173 -1.32 -23.64 -16.20
CA THR A 173 -0.70 -24.87 -15.70
C THR A 173 0.10 -24.60 -14.43
N LEU A 174 0.90 -23.53 -14.41
CA LEU A 174 1.66 -23.11 -13.23
C LEU A 174 0.74 -22.77 -12.04
N LEU A 175 -0.37 -22.07 -12.31
CA LEU A 175 -1.37 -21.74 -11.28
C LEU A 175 -2.03 -22.99 -10.68
N LYS A 176 -2.31 -24.02 -11.51
CA LYS A 176 -2.86 -25.30 -11.02
C LYS A 176 -1.87 -26.07 -10.15
N GLN A 177 -0.56 -25.86 -10.34
CA GLN A 177 0.54 -26.47 -9.59
C GLN A 177 1.02 -25.61 -8.43
N ALA A 178 0.46 -24.40 -8.24
CA ALA A 178 0.86 -23.49 -7.19
C ALA A 178 0.65 -24.10 -5.80
N SER A 179 1.66 -23.95 -4.93
CA SER A 179 1.63 -24.39 -3.54
C SER A 179 1.45 -23.18 -2.62
N MET A 180 0.72 -23.36 -1.54
CA MET A 180 0.64 -22.34 -0.47
C MET A 180 2.01 -22.11 0.21
N ASP A 181 2.92 -23.09 0.12
CA ASP A 181 4.31 -22.96 0.59
C ASP A 181 5.20 -22.16 -0.36
N ASP A 182 4.75 -21.87 -1.59
CA ASP A 182 5.49 -20.98 -2.49
C ASP A 182 5.73 -19.63 -1.81
N LEU A 183 6.96 -19.12 -1.93
CA LEU A 183 7.25 -17.76 -1.46
C LEU A 183 6.55 -16.74 -2.34
N ALA A 184 5.88 -15.80 -1.70
CA ALA A 184 5.29 -14.64 -2.38
C ALA A 184 6.29 -13.48 -2.43
N ASN A 185 6.94 -13.18 -1.29
CA ASN A 185 7.88 -12.08 -1.15
C ASN A 185 9.08 -12.45 -0.30
N ILE A 186 10.21 -11.73 -0.54
CA ILE A 186 11.29 -11.59 0.43
C ILE A 186 11.41 -10.11 0.75
N LEU A 187 11.13 -9.73 2.00
CA LEU A 187 11.14 -8.34 2.48
C LEU A 187 12.40 -8.08 3.29
N TYR A 188 13.23 -7.14 2.83
CA TYR A 188 14.45 -6.78 3.56
C TYR A 188 14.17 -5.82 4.70
N THR A 189 14.61 -6.19 5.90
CA THR A 189 14.53 -5.35 7.11
C THR A 189 15.92 -4.92 7.53
N SER A 190 16.03 -3.72 8.12
CA SER A 190 17.27 -3.27 8.74
C SER A 190 17.57 -4.15 9.97
N GLY A 191 18.53 -5.05 9.84
CA GLY A 191 18.98 -5.87 10.96
C GLY A 191 19.62 -5.03 12.07
N THR A 192 19.46 -5.46 13.31
CA THR A 192 20.13 -4.84 14.49
C THR A 192 21.65 -5.04 14.49
N THR A 193 22.17 -5.89 13.60
CA THR A 193 23.57 -6.35 13.60
C THR A 193 24.39 -5.99 12.35
N GLY A 194 23.89 -5.09 11.48
CA GLY A 194 24.61 -4.66 10.27
C GLY A 194 23.79 -4.83 8.99
N ASP A 195 24.09 -5.86 8.19
CA ASP A 195 23.45 -6.04 6.88
C ASP A 195 21.95 -6.33 6.98
N SER A 196 21.19 -5.88 6.00
CA SER A 196 19.76 -6.15 5.89
C SER A 196 19.48 -7.65 5.77
N LYS A 197 18.41 -8.11 6.39
CA LYS A 197 17.98 -9.52 6.35
C LYS A 197 16.69 -9.66 5.55
N GLY A 198 16.66 -10.64 4.65
CA GLY A 198 15.48 -10.98 3.86
C GLY A 198 14.51 -11.87 4.63
N VAL A 199 13.34 -11.35 4.96
CA VAL A 199 12.25 -12.12 5.56
C VAL A 199 11.45 -12.79 4.46
N MET A 200 11.48 -14.13 4.43
CA MET A 200 10.77 -14.94 3.45
C MET A 200 9.33 -15.17 3.86
N LEU A 201 8.39 -14.76 3.00
CA LEU A 201 6.95 -14.81 3.27
C LEU A 201 6.25 -15.66 2.21
N SER A 202 5.58 -16.74 2.64
CA SER A 202 4.82 -17.62 1.77
C SER A 202 3.40 -17.12 1.52
N HIS A 203 2.74 -17.67 0.50
CA HIS A 203 1.34 -17.41 0.22
C HIS A 203 0.42 -17.89 1.35
N GLU A 204 0.78 -18.96 2.08
CA GLU A 204 0.03 -19.44 3.24
C GLU A 204 0.02 -18.42 4.38
N GLN A 205 1.19 -17.82 4.68
CA GLN A 205 1.30 -16.81 5.71
C GLN A 205 0.44 -15.58 5.37
N TYR A 206 0.48 -15.09 4.13
CA TYR A 206 -0.41 -14.03 3.68
C TYR A 206 -1.88 -14.40 3.80
N TYR A 207 -2.25 -15.61 3.37
CA TYR A 207 -3.62 -16.09 3.48
C TYR A 207 -4.11 -16.11 4.93
N ALA A 208 -3.31 -16.64 5.85
CA ALA A 208 -3.65 -16.72 7.27
C ALA A 208 -3.85 -15.32 7.88
N ALA A 209 -2.92 -14.39 7.60
CA ALA A 209 -3.01 -13.02 8.07
C ALA A 209 -4.23 -12.27 7.50
N LEU A 210 -4.47 -12.37 6.18
CA LEU A 210 -5.62 -11.73 5.55
C LEU A 210 -6.94 -12.27 6.10
N LYS A 211 -7.05 -13.58 6.27
CA LYS A 211 -8.23 -14.21 6.83
C LYS A 211 -8.51 -13.73 8.26
N GLY A 212 -7.48 -13.72 9.12
CA GLY A 212 -7.63 -13.23 10.50
C GLY A 212 -8.04 -11.77 10.55
N ASN A 213 -7.44 -10.92 9.71
CA ASN A 213 -7.78 -9.50 9.64
C ASN A 213 -9.20 -9.25 9.10
N GLN A 214 -9.68 -10.02 8.11
CA GLN A 214 -11.06 -9.90 7.60
C GLN A 214 -12.13 -10.17 8.67
N GLU A 215 -11.82 -10.93 9.72
CA GLU A 215 -12.76 -11.23 10.79
C GLU A 215 -12.93 -10.06 11.79
N VAL A 216 -11.91 -9.20 11.92
CA VAL A 216 -11.86 -8.18 12.97
C VAL A 216 -11.77 -6.74 12.46
N VAL A 217 -11.22 -6.54 11.25
CA VAL A 217 -11.04 -5.22 10.66
C VAL A 217 -12.27 -4.85 9.83
N PRO A 218 -12.98 -3.75 10.16
CA PRO A 218 -14.23 -3.38 9.50
C PRO A 218 -14.02 -2.69 8.14
N VAL A 219 -13.18 -3.26 7.28
CA VAL A 219 -12.98 -2.79 5.90
C VAL A 219 -13.78 -3.67 4.95
N GLY A 220 -14.52 -3.08 4.02
CA GLY A 220 -15.38 -3.76 3.07
C GLY A 220 -15.34 -3.16 1.67
N GLU A 221 -16.20 -3.66 0.78
CA GLU A 221 -16.23 -3.31 -0.64
C GLU A 221 -16.60 -1.84 -0.94
N ASP A 222 -17.23 -1.15 0.02
CA ASP A 222 -17.57 0.27 -0.09
C ASP A 222 -16.43 1.19 0.34
N ASP A 223 -15.39 0.64 0.94
CA ASP A 223 -14.26 1.41 1.43
C ASP A 223 -13.36 1.90 0.29
N ARG A 224 -12.64 2.99 0.60
CA ARG A 224 -11.63 3.61 -0.24
C ARG A 224 -10.35 3.68 0.56
N VAL A 225 -9.40 2.83 0.22
CA VAL A 225 -8.15 2.62 0.96
C VAL A 225 -7.04 3.44 0.32
N LEU A 226 -6.53 4.44 1.03
CA LEU A 226 -5.39 5.23 0.57
C LEU A 226 -4.08 4.56 0.97
N ASN A 227 -3.28 4.22 -0.04
CA ASN A 227 -1.96 3.63 0.09
C ASN A 227 -0.87 4.69 -0.12
N PHE A 228 -0.23 5.15 0.96
CA PHE A 228 0.80 6.18 0.89
C PHE A 228 2.11 5.80 1.59
N LEU A 229 2.10 4.81 2.48
CA LEU A 229 3.32 4.22 2.98
C LEU A 229 3.93 3.31 1.89
N PRO A 230 5.24 3.03 1.90
CA PRO A 230 5.85 2.23 0.84
C PRO A 230 5.29 0.80 0.78
N PHE A 231 4.92 0.33 -0.42
CA PHE A 231 4.57 -1.09 -0.65
C PHE A 231 5.73 -2.05 -0.37
N ALA A 232 6.94 -1.53 -0.27
CA ALA A 232 8.10 -2.30 0.21
C ALA A 232 8.04 -2.63 1.71
N HIS A 233 7.15 -1.99 2.47
CA HIS A 233 6.94 -2.27 3.88
C HIS A 233 5.73 -3.19 4.08
N ILE A 234 5.88 -4.21 4.92
CA ILE A 234 4.85 -5.23 5.14
C ILE A 234 3.52 -4.64 5.61
N PHE A 235 3.54 -3.59 6.42
CA PHE A 235 2.33 -2.97 6.95
C PHE A 235 1.46 -2.40 5.82
N GLU A 236 2.05 -1.66 4.87
CA GLU A 236 1.32 -1.14 3.72
C GLU A 236 0.93 -2.23 2.74
N LYS A 237 1.85 -3.16 2.43
CA LYS A 237 1.55 -4.29 1.54
C LYS A 237 0.42 -5.15 2.08
N GLY A 238 0.45 -5.50 3.37
CA GLY A 238 -0.61 -6.27 4.02
C GLY A 238 -1.94 -5.52 4.03
N TRP A 239 -1.91 -4.21 4.27
CA TRP A 239 -3.10 -3.36 4.24
C TRP A 239 -3.72 -3.25 2.85
N ALA A 240 -2.89 -3.06 1.82
CA ALA A 240 -3.33 -3.05 0.43
C ALA A 240 -3.97 -4.40 0.02
N LEU A 241 -3.30 -5.51 0.33
CA LEU A 241 -3.83 -6.85 0.04
C LEU A 241 -5.13 -7.13 0.80
N LEU A 242 -5.28 -6.66 2.05
CA LEU A 242 -6.53 -6.76 2.80
C LEU A 242 -7.65 -6.00 2.08
N GLY A 243 -7.42 -4.73 1.70
CA GLY A 243 -8.40 -3.94 0.96
C GLY A 243 -8.81 -4.62 -0.34
N MET A 244 -7.85 -5.07 -1.15
CA MET A 244 -8.13 -5.79 -2.40
C MET A 244 -8.90 -7.10 -2.14
N SER A 245 -8.61 -7.82 -1.06
CA SER A 245 -9.25 -9.10 -0.75
C SER A 245 -10.73 -8.99 -0.38
N VAL A 246 -11.14 -7.83 0.13
CA VAL A 246 -12.54 -7.51 0.45
C VAL A 246 -13.24 -6.69 -0.64
N GLY A 247 -12.52 -6.35 -1.72
CA GLY A 247 -13.04 -5.58 -2.85
C GLY A 247 -13.16 -4.08 -2.58
N ALA A 248 -12.41 -3.53 -1.62
CA ALA A 248 -12.31 -2.09 -1.42
C ALA A 248 -11.57 -1.44 -2.59
N ARG A 249 -11.86 -0.16 -2.87
CA ARG A 249 -11.13 0.61 -3.90
C ARG A 249 -9.79 1.09 -3.36
N MET A 250 -8.74 0.88 -4.12
CA MET A 250 -7.38 1.27 -3.78
C MET A 250 -7.04 2.64 -4.37
N ILE A 251 -6.55 3.54 -3.56
CA ILE A 251 -6.03 4.85 -3.99
C ILE A 251 -4.52 4.82 -3.80
N VAL A 252 -3.78 4.77 -4.90
CA VAL A 252 -2.32 4.67 -4.87
C VAL A 252 -1.71 6.06 -4.91
N ASN A 253 -1.13 6.48 -3.80
CA ASN A 253 -0.40 7.73 -3.67
C ASN A 253 1.09 7.48 -3.89
N THR A 254 1.64 8.05 -4.96
CA THR A 254 3.03 7.80 -5.38
C THR A 254 4.03 8.48 -4.46
N TYR A 255 3.79 9.73 -4.10
CA TYR A 255 4.73 10.52 -3.32
C TYR A 255 4.20 10.80 -1.91
N PRO A 256 4.84 10.29 -0.84
CA PRO A 256 4.36 10.45 0.54
C PRO A 256 4.14 11.91 0.97
N GLN A 257 4.86 12.87 0.38
CA GLN A 257 4.67 14.30 0.66
C GLN A 257 3.33 14.85 0.13
N GLU A 258 2.70 14.20 -0.84
CA GLU A 258 1.42 14.60 -1.45
C GLU A 258 0.20 14.00 -0.74
N VAL A 259 0.41 13.19 0.31
CA VAL A 259 -0.67 12.46 0.99
C VAL A 259 -1.85 13.35 1.41
N GLN A 260 -1.59 14.56 1.94
CA GLN A 260 -2.65 15.46 2.36
C GLN A 260 -3.50 15.98 1.18
N GLN A 261 -2.86 16.24 0.05
CA GLN A 261 -3.56 16.63 -1.18
C GLN A 261 -4.38 15.43 -1.69
N SER A 262 -3.79 14.25 -1.77
CA SER A 262 -4.48 13.03 -2.19
C SER A 262 -5.69 12.72 -1.30
N MET A 263 -5.59 12.90 0.02
CA MET A 263 -6.73 12.75 0.94
C MET A 263 -7.87 13.72 0.60
N ARG A 264 -7.58 15.00 0.35
CA ARG A 264 -8.60 16.00 -0.01
C ARG A 264 -9.26 15.73 -1.36
N GLU A 265 -8.47 15.28 -2.33
CA GLU A 265 -8.95 14.99 -3.68
C GLU A 265 -9.78 13.71 -3.74
N THR A 266 -9.42 12.70 -2.95
CA THR A 266 -10.01 11.36 -3.06
C THR A 266 -10.93 10.98 -1.91
N ASN A 267 -10.89 11.68 -0.76
CA ASN A 267 -11.71 11.41 0.43
C ASN A 267 -11.69 9.91 0.84
N PRO A 268 -10.54 9.36 1.23
CA PRO A 268 -10.45 7.95 1.64
C PRO A 268 -11.28 7.69 2.90
N THR A 269 -11.77 6.47 3.04
CA THR A 269 -12.45 6.01 4.25
C THR A 269 -11.48 5.31 5.21
N SER A 270 -10.35 4.83 4.66
CA SER A 270 -9.36 4.08 5.41
C SER A 270 -7.95 4.28 4.85
N MET A 271 -6.96 4.22 5.71
CA MET A 271 -5.54 4.19 5.34
C MET A 271 -4.70 3.67 6.49
N SER A 272 -3.64 2.91 6.20
CA SER A 272 -2.58 2.64 7.17
C SER A 272 -1.75 3.89 7.40
N SER A 273 -1.19 4.07 8.59
CA SER A 273 -0.44 5.27 8.93
C SER A 273 0.64 5.02 9.97
N VAL A 274 1.49 6.01 10.16
CA VAL A 274 2.52 6.03 11.21
C VAL A 274 2.28 7.20 12.16
N PRO A 275 2.75 7.17 13.42
CA PRO A 275 2.56 8.25 14.39
C PRO A 275 2.95 9.62 13.86
N ARG A 276 4.04 9.71 13.10
CA ARG A 276 4.53 10.95 12.50
C ARG A 276 3.51 11.66 11.59
N PHE A 277 2.67 10.88 10.92
CA PHE A 277 1.57 11.44 10.11
C PHE A 277 0.56 12.18 11.00
N TRP A 278 0.11 11.55 12.07
CA TRP A 278 -0.87 12.15 12.99
C TRP A 278 -0.29 13.32 13.79
N GLU A 279 1.00 13.31 14.11
CA GLU A 279 1.70 14.46 14.68
C GLU A 279 1.59 15.70 13.78
N LYS A 280 1.84 15.53 12.48
CA LYS A 280 1.69 16.61 11.50
C LYS A 280 0.24 17.10 11.39
N VAL A 281 -0.73 16.17 11.37
CA VAL A 281 -2.16 16.51 11.35
C VAL A 281 -2.53 17.32 12.60
N TYR A 282 -2.16 16.83 13.78
CA TYR A 282 -2.42 17.51 15.05
C TYR A 282 -1.83 18.93 15.06
N THR A 283 -0.53 19.04 14.76
CA THR A 283 0.16 20.35 14.74
C THR A 283 -0.51 21.31 13.76
N GLY A 284 -0.81 20.88 12.54
CA GLY A 284 -1.44 21.75 11.54
C GLY A 284 -2.85 22.21 11.92
N VAL A 285 -3.65 21.36 12.59
CA VAL A 285 -4.96 21.76 13.10
C VAL A 285 -4.81 22.75 14.26
N MET A 286 -3.91 22.47 15.21
CA MET A 286 -3.72 23.35 16.37
C MET A 286 -3.18 24.72 15.99
N GLU A 287 -2.25 24.81 15.04
CA GLU A 287 -1.76 26.09 14.51
C GLU A 287 -2.89 26.94 13.87
N LYS A 288 -3.77 26.30 13.10
CA LYS A 288 -4.94 27.00 12.53
C LYS A 288 -5.87 27.55 13.62
N ILE A 289 -6.11 26.77 14.67
CA ILE A 289 -6.96 27.16 15.80
C ILE A 289 -6.30 28.27 16.62
N ASP A 290 -4.99 28.19 16.85
CA ASP A 290 -4.26 29.23 17.59
C ASP A 290 -4.25 30.57 16.84
N ASN A 291 -4.23 30.54 15.51
CA ASN A 291 -4.31 31.74 14.65
C ASN A 291 -5.73 32.27 14.50
N ALA A 292 -6.77 31.51 14.82
CA ALA A 292 -8.18 31.92 14.65
C ALA A 292 -8.71 32.88 15.75
N GLY A 293 -7.95 33.04 16.85
CA GLY A 293 -8.32 33.95 17.94
C GLY A 293 -8.81 33.23 19.21
N ALA A 294 -8.89 33.99 20.30
CA ALA A 294 -9.11 33.42 21.65
C ALA A 294 -10.49 32.74 21.81
N LEU A 295 -11.54 33.30 21.20
CA LEU A 295 -12.88 32.72 21.28
C LEU A 295 -12.98 31.39 20.55
N GLN A 296 -12.48 31.31 19.33
CA GLN A 296 -12.47 30.12 18.50
C GLN A 296 -11.64 29.01 19.17
N ARG A 297 -10.49 29.37 19.74
CA ARG A 297 -9.65 28.46 20.53
C ARG A 297 -10.42 27.86 21.70
N LYS A 298 -11.14 28.68 22.49
CA LYS A 298 -11.93 28.23 23.63
C LYS A 298 -13.08 27.30 23.20
N ILE A 299 -13.77 27.63 22.10
CA ILE A 299 -14.80 26.77 21.52
C ILE A 299 -14.24 25.42 21.12
N PHE A 300 -13.11 25.41 20.41
CA PHE A 300 -12.46 24.16 19.97
C PHE A 300 -11.97 23.30 21.12
N GLN A 301 -11.35 23.91 22.15
CA GLN A 301 -10.91 23.19 23.35
C GLN A 301 -12.10 22.56 24.10
N ASN A 302 -13.23 23.28 24.19
CA ASN A 302 -14.45 22.70 24.78
C ASN A 302 -14.99 21.54 23.93
N ALA A 303 -14.98 21.66 22.61
CA ALA A 303 -15.39 20.61 21.70
C ALA A 303 -14.52 19.35 21.87
N LEU A 304 -13.18 19.51 21.93
CA LEU A 304 -12.28 18.38 22.19
C LEU A 304 -12.57 17.70 23.51
N ARG A 305 -12.86 18.47 24.57
CA ARG A 305 -13.23 17.91 25.88
C ARG A 305 -14.52 17.06 25.81
N VAL A 306 -15.52 17.54 25.06
CA VAL A 306 -16.78 16.79 24.84
C VAL A 306 -16.52 15.54 24.01
N GLY A 307 -15.78 15.66 22.90
CA GLY A 307 -15.42 14.53 22.05
C GLY A 307 -14.62 13.46 22.79
N ARG A 308 -13.61 13.86 23.57
CA ARG A 308 -12.83 12.96 24.44
C ARG A 308 -13.74 12.20 25.41
N LYS A 309 -14.60 12.92 26.13
CA LYS A 309 -15.50 12.30 27.09
C LYS A 309 -16.46 11.31 26.41
N HIS A 310 -17.08 11.71 25.31
CA HIS A 310 -18.01 10.86 24.56
C HIS A 310 -17.33 9.62 23.97
N ASN A 311 -16.25 9.80 23.19
CA ASN A 311 -15.65 8.73 22.42
C ASN A 311 -14.71 7.85 23.26
N ILE A 312 -13.90 8.46 24.17
CA ILE A 312 -12.86 7.71 24.91
C ILE A 312 -13.36 7.21 26.26
N GLU A 313 -14.05 8.08 27.07
CA GLU A 313 -14.47 7.64 28.40
C GLU A 313 -15.70 6.74 28.37
N TYR A 314 -16.52 6.81 27.30
CA TYR A 314 -17.72 5.99 27.14
C TYR A 314 -17.60 4.97 26.01
N LEU A 315 -17.58 5.38 24.73
CA LEU A 315 -17.71 4.46 23.61
C LEU A 315 -16.56 3.44 23.52
N SER A 316 -15.31 3.88 23.66
CA SER A 316 -14.15 2.96 23.59
C SER A 316 -14.13 1.95 24.76
N ARG A 317 -14.86 2.24 25.84
CA ARG A 317 -15.04 1.33 26.98
C ARG A 317 -16.32 0.49 26.91
N GLY A 318 -17.00 0.47 25.76
CA GLY A 318 -18.26 -0.23 25.57
C GLY A 318 -19.44 0.32 26.38
N LYS A 319 -19.35 1.58 26.89
CA LYS A 319 -20.38 2.23 27.70
C LYS A 319 -21.22 3.17 26.85
N ARG A 320 -22.50 3.28 27.18
CA ARG A 320 -23.38 4.29 26.56
C ARG A 320 -23.17 5.65 27.24
N PRO A 321 -22.90 6.73 26.48
CA PRO A 321 -22.80 8.08 27.03
C PRO A 321 -24.18 8.56 27.54
N PRO A 322 -24.21 9.44 28.55
CA PRO A 322 -25.46 10.11 28.98
C PRO A 322 -26.09 10.87 27.80
N LEU A 323 -27.41 10.89 27.72
CA LEU A 323 -28.15 11.50 26.60
C LEU A 323 -27.73 12.93 26.31
N MET A 324 -27.57 13.77 27.33
CA MET A 324 -27.15 15.17 27.14
C MET A 324 -25.75 15.27 26.54
N LEU A 325 -24.79 14.43 27.00
CA LEU A 325 -23.44 14.39 26.42
C LEU A 325 -23.47 13.90 24.97
N HIS A 326 -24.32 12.92 24.66
CA HIS A 326 -24.48 12.41 23.30
C HIS A 326 -25.05 13.49 22.37
N LEU A 327 -26.11 14.23 22.79
CA LEU A 327 -26.68 15.33 22.00
C LEU A 327 -25.68 16.48 21.80
N GLU A 328 -24.92 16.85 22.82
CA GLU A 328 -23.86 17.85 22.72
C GLU A 328 -22.78 17.42 21.73
N TYR A 329 -22.30 16.16 21.83
CA TYR A 329 -21.33 15.61 20.91
C TYR A 329 -21.86 15.60 19.47
N GLU A 330 -23.08 15.15 19.24
CA GLU A 330 -23.68 15.10 17.91
C GLU A 330 -23.78 16.49 17.26
N ALA A 331 -24.13 17.52 18.04
CA ALA A 331 -24.14 18.90 17.55
C ALA A 331 -22.74 19.37 17.13
N ILE A 332 -21.73 19.10 17.97
CA ILE A 332 -20.32 19.44 17.67
C ILE A 332 -19.80 18.62 16.48
N ASN A 333 -20.11 17.32 16.44
CA ASN A 333 -19.68 16.40 15.39
C ASN A 333 -20.19 16.81 14.01
N LYS A 334 -21.48 17.18 13.92
CA LYS A 334 -22.11 17.62 12.66
C LYS A 334 -21.65 19.01 12.19
N THR A 335 -21.09 19.81 13.07
CA THR A 335 -20.63 21.17 12.77
C THR A 335 -19.10 21.22 12.75
N LEU A 336 -18.47 21.39 13.90
CA LEU A 336 -17.04 21.68 14.01
C LEU A 336 -16.15 20.49 13.58
N PHE A 337 -16.43 19.28 14.07
CA PHE A 337 -15.60 18.13 13.74
C PHE A 337 -15.76 17.67 12.29
N SER A 338 -16.97 17.78 11.72
CA SER A 338 -17.17 17.54 10.29
C SER A 338 -16.38 18.51 9.42
N MET A 339 -16.26 19.79 9.82
CA MET A 339 -15.42 20.78 9.12
C MET A 339 -13.94 20.40 9.19
N VAL A 340 -13.45 19.99 10.38
CA VAL A 340 -12.07 19.54 10.53
C VAL A 340 -11.79 18.30 9.65
N ARG A 341 -12.64 17.30 9.70
CA ARG A 341 -12.49 16.09 8.88
C ARG A 341 -12.58 16.40 7.38
N LYS A 342 -13.46 17.28 6.96
CA LYS A 342 -13.56 17.73 5.56
C LYS A 342 -12.28 18.43 5.10
N GLU A 343 -11.71 19.29 5.93
CA GLU A 343 -10.44 19.96 5.64
C GLU A 343 -9.28 18.96 5.51
N LEU A 344 -9.32 17.85 6.26
CA LEU A 344 -8.36 16.75 6.14
C LEU A 344 -8.64 15.82 4.95
N GLY A 345 -9.81 15.93 4.30
CA GLY A 345 -10.25 14.98 3.26
C GLY A 345 -10.77 13.65 3.82
N LEU A 346 -11.26 13.64 5.05
CA LEU A 346 -11.77 12.44 5.75
C LEU A 346 -13.26 12.61 6.07
N THR A 347 -14.10 12.72 5.04
CA THR A 347 -15.54 13.01 5.23
C THR A 347 -16.32 11.82 5.77
N ASN A 348 -15.99 10.60 5.36
CA ASN A 348 -16.63 9.35 5.76
C ASN A 348 -15.60 8.36 6.34
N PRO A 349 -15.02 8.67 7.52
CA PRO A 349 -13.96 7.86 8.07
C PRO A 349 -14.49 6.50 8.57
N ASN A 350 -13.74 5.41 8.27
CA ASN A 350 -13.99 4.08 8.81
C ASN A 350 -12.92 3.72 9.86
N ILE A 351 -11.70 3.33 9.42
CA ILE A 351 -10.63 2.88 10.31
C ILE A 351 -9.26 3.34 9.82
N PHE A 352 -8.38 3.73 10.76
CA PHE A 352 -7.03 4.22 10.51
C PHE A 352 -6.02 3.48 11.39
N PRO A 353 -5.54 2.29 10.96
CA PRO A 353 -4.49 1.60 11.70
C PRO A 353 -3.20 2.42 11.67
N THR A 354 -2.54 2.48 12.82
CA THR A 354 -1.30 3.23 13.04
C THR A 354 -0.29 2.32 13.73
N ALA A 355 0.88 2.15 13.13
CA ALA A 355 1.91 1.26 13.64
C ALA A 355 3.34 1.79 13.36
N GLY A 356 4.35 1.02 13.76
CA GLY A 356 5.77 1.32 13.50
C GLY A 356 6.49 2.06 14.63
N ALA A 357 5.76 2.80 15.47
CA ALA A 357 6.29 3.44 16.68
C ALA A 357 5.16 3.74 17.67
N ALA A 358 5.52 4.06 18.92
CA ALA A 358 4.55 4.52 19.89
C ALA A 358 3.96 5.90 19.51
N ILE A 359 2.64 6.05 19.66
CA ILE A 359 1.96 7.33 19.45
C ILE A 359 1.81 8.06 20.79
N SER A 360 1.92 9.40 20.77
CA SER A 360 1.67 10.21 21.96
C SER A 360 0.19 10.15 22.38
N PRO A 361 -0.11 9.94 23.67
CA PRO A 361 -1.50 9.91 24.16
C PRO A 361 -2.34 11.14 23.77
N ASN A 362 -1.71 12.32 23.77
CA ASN A 362 -2.41 13.56 23.39
C ASN A 362 -2.88 13.56 21.92
N ILE A 363 -2.10 12.93 21.04
CA ILE A 363 -2.43 12.83 19.62
C ILE A 363 -3.53 11.79 19.42
N GLU A 364 -3.41 10.66 20.08
CA GLU A 364 -4.44 9.62 20.07
C GLU A 364 -5.78 10.15 20.58
N GLU A 365 -5.76 10.84 21.72
CA GLU A 365 -6.95 11.50 22.28
C GLU A 365 -7.57 12.52 21.33
N PHE A 366 -6.74 13.33 20.65
CA PHE A 366 -7.20 14.30 19.66
C PHE A 366 -7.92 13.61 18.49
N VAL A 367 -7.29 12.58 17.91
CA VAL A 367 -7.83 11.86 16.75
C VAL A 367 -9.18 11.21 17.10
N HIS A 368 -9.25 10.56 18.24
CA HIS A 368 -10.52 9.99 18.71
C HIS A 368 -11.57 11.06 19.06
N ALA A 369 -11.16 12.17 19.67
CA ALA A 369 -12.08 13.24 20.02
C ALA A 369 -12.79 13.84 18.80
N ILE A 370 -12.09 13.99 17.68
CA ILE A 370 -12.66 14.50 16.42
C ILE A 370 -13.44 13.43 15.63
N GLY A 371 -13.64 12.24 16.20
CA GLY A 371 -14.48 11.18 15.63
C GLY A 371 -13.78 10.33 14.56
N LEU A 372 -12.44 10.23 14.58
CA LEU A 372 -11.69 9.30 13.76
C LEU A 372 -11.37 8.02 14.55
N ASN A 373 -11.61 6.88 13.94
CA ASN A 373 -11.34 5.57 14.53
C ASN A 373 -9.88 5.16 14.23
N MET A 374 -8.95 5.66 15.03
CA MET A 374 -7.56 5.26 14.96
C MET A 374 -7.32 4.02 15.84
N VAL A 375 -6.61 3.03 15.31
CA VAL A 375 -6.26 1.81 16.03
C VAL A 375 -4.76 1.64 16.04
N ALA A 376 -4.16 1.65 17.22
CA ALA A 376 -2.74 1.36 17.37
C ALA A 376 -2.50 -0.13 17.12
N GLY A 377 -1.62 -0.43 16.16
CA GLY A 377 -1.22 -1.79 15.81
C GLY A 377 0.23 -2.08 16.22
N TYR A 378 0.48 -3.32 16.57
CA TYR A 378 1.82 -3.86 16.74
C TYR A 378 2.01 -5.02 15.77
N GLY A 379 3.19 -5.11 15.16
CA GLY A 379 3.54 -6.21 14.27
C GLY A 379 4.98 -6.14 13.82
N LEU A 380 5.43 -7.24 13.27
CA LEU A 380 6.76 -7.43 12.69
C LEU A 380 6.62 -7.84 11.22
N THR A 381 7.67 -7.70 10.43
CA THR A 381 7.69 -8.21 9.06
C THR A 381 7.45 -9.71 9.07
N GLU A 382 8.05 -10.43 10.01
CA GLU A 382 7.95 -11.87 10.18
C GLU A 382 6.55 -12.36 10.57
N SER A 383 5.72 -11.48 11.13
CA SER A 383 4.32 -11.76 11.51
C SER A 383 3.28 -11.15 10.56
N LEU A 384 3.71 -10.69 9.37
CA LEU A 384 2.83 -10.03 8.39
C LEU A 384 2.08 -8.81 8.94
N ALA A 385 2.82 -7.97 9.68
CA ALA A 385 2.38 -6.71 10.27
C ALA A 385 1.29 -6.80 11.35
N THR A 386 0.78 -7.97 11.65
CA THR A 386 -0.26 -8.15 12.69
C THR A 386 0.10 -9.26 13.67
N VAL A 387 0.05 -8.91 14.95
CA VAL A 387 0.17 -9.85 16.07
C VAL A 387 -1.05 -9.70 16.94
#